data_c982752e998ce2f6e55b3889ecefd188
#
_entry.id   c982752e998ce2f6e55b3889ecefd188
#
_cell.length_a   1.000
_cell.length_b   1.000
_cell.length_c   1.000
_cell.angle_alpha   90.00
_cell.angle_beta   90.00
_cell.angle_gamma   90.00
#
_symmetry.space_group_name_H-M   'P 1'
#
loop_
_entity.id
_entity.type
_entity.pdbx_description
1 polymer ?
#
loop_
_entity_poly.entity_id
_entity_poly.type
_entity_poly.pdbx_seq_one_letter_code
_entity_poly.pdbx_strand_id
1 'polypeptide(L)'
;MDRRKFLKISGLGVGGALITGLGVNMFGGFGSKENYYLQGNYAPVKELVTETNLEVIGSIPKDLSGLLLRNGPNPMGQPNPKKHHWFVGDGMLHGVRLDSGNALWYKNTLVSGNDSKANTSVISHANKIYAIVEAGGFPVEIDQEMNSLDTKPFYGDSNSGFTAHPKLDADTGEMHAMCYDYANNFNNIN
;
A
#
# COMPACT_ATOMS: atom_id res chain seq x y z
N MET A 1 21.23 19.93 7.28
CA MET A 1 20.65 21.11 7.96
C MET A 1 20.41 20.75 9.42
N ASP A 2 20.95 21.52 10.37
CA ASP A 2 20.86 21.20 11.79
C ASP A 2 19.40 21.30 12.29
N ARG A 3 18.94 20.29 13.02
CA ARG A 3 17.57 20.16 13.56
C ARG A 3 17.15 21.38 14.40
N ARG A 4 18.09 22.02 15.09
CA ARG A 4 17.86 23.24 15.85
C ARG A 4 17.64 24.49 14.96
N LYS A 5 18.27 24.55 13.79
CA LYS A 5 18.04 25.61 12.81
C LYS A 5 16.67 25.47 12.14
N PHE A 6 16.24 24.24 11.85
CA PHE A 6 14.92 23.97 11.31
C PHE A 6 13.80 24.43 12.27
N LEU A 7 13.90 24.09 13.55
CA LEU A 7 12.91 24.52 14.56
C LEU A 7 12.88 26.03 14.80
N LYS A 8 14.02 26.74 14.68
CA LYS A 8 14.06 28.21 14.80
C LYS A 8 13.40 28.89 13.59
N ILE A 9 13.57 28.37 12.38
CA ILE A 9 12.94 28.90 11.17
C ILE A 9 11.43 28.64 11.21
N SER A 10 10.98 27.49 11.70
CA SER A 10 9.55 27.16 11.85
C SER A 10 8.87 28.01 12.94
N GLY A 11 9.59 28.35 14.03
CA GLY A 11 9.09 29.22 15.11
C GLY A 11 8.93 30.68 14.73
N LEU A 12 9.75 31.18 13.82
CA LEU A 12 9.66 32.58 13.34
C LEU A 12 8.54 32.78 12.30
N GLY A 13 8.11 31.73 11.63
CA GLY A 13 7.00 31.79 10.67
C GLY A 13 5.61 31.88 11.27
N VAL A 14 5.45 31.48 12.54
CA VAL A 14 4.12 31.44 13.23
C VAL A 14 3.86 32.70 14.08
N GLY A 15 4.90 33.41 14.48
CA GLY A 15 4.77 34.58 15.36
C GLY A 15 4.55 35.94 14.68
N GLY A 16 4.70 36.02 13.34
CA GLY A 16 4.69 37.26 12.60
C GLY A 16 3.39 37.67 11.91
N ALA A 17 2.34 36.83 11.96
CA ALA A 17 1.14 37.02 11.12
C ALA A 17 -0.07 37.62 11.85
N LEU A 18 0.09 38.24 13.02
CA LEU A 18 -1.03 38.75 13.81
C LEU A 18 -1.22 40.26 13.82
N ILE A 19 -0.54 41.01 12.97
CA ILE A 19 -0.75 42.47 12.87
C ILE A 19 -0.83 42.89 11.41
N THR A 20 -2.00 43.01 10.87
CA THR A 20 -2.65 43.99 10.02
C THR A 20 -3.66 43.29 9.10
N GLY A 21 -4.88 43.84 9.03
CA GLY A 21 -6.00 43.36 8.21
C GLY A 21 -5.79 43.40 6.68
N LEU A 22 -4.54 43.39 6.22
CA LEU A 22 -4.14 43.25 4.81
C LEU A 22 -3.43 41.94 4.53
N GLY A 23 -3.13 41.12 5.57
CA GLY A 23 -2.39 39.85 5.44
C GLY A 23 -3.24 38.65 4.97
N VAL A 24 -4.57 38.78 4.93
CA VAL A 24 -5.47 37.62 4.66
C VAL A 24 -5.44 37.19 3.19
N ASN A 25 -4.92 38.02 2.28
CA ASN A 25 -4.79 37.68 0.87
C ASN A 25 -3.40 37.19 0.45
N MET A 26 -2.38 37.27 1.33
CA MET A 26 -1.04 36.73 1.03
C MET A 26 -0.88 35.24 1.40
N PHE A 27 -1.66 34.75 2.33
CA PHE A 27 -1.86 33.31 2.50
C PHE A 27 -3.07 32.93 1.66
N GLY A 28 -2.90 32.87 0.35
CA GLY A 28 -3.87 32.34 -0.58
C GLY A 28 -4.38 31.04 -0.01
N GLY A 29 -5.63 31.07 0.45
CA GLY A 29 -6.44 30.03 0.97
C GLY A 29 -5.75 28.77 1.43
N PHE A 30 -5.75 28.49 2.72
CA PHE A 30 -5.70 27.13 3.27
C PHE A 30 -6.94 26.31 2.85
N GLY A 31 -7.28 26.40 1.61
CA GLY A 31 -8.28 25.67 0.88
C GLY A 31 -7.65 25.28 -0.44
N SER A 32 -6.52 24.52 -0.41
CA SER A 32 -6.05 23.92 -1.63
C SER A 32 -7.14 22.99 -2.12
N LYS A 33 -7.64 23.23 -3.31
CA LYS A 33 -8.55 22.33 -4.02
C LYS A 33 -7.94 20.95 -4.27
N GLU A 34 -6.69 20.77 -3.86
CA GLU A 34 -5.86 19.61 -4.08
C GLU A 34 -5.89 18.70 -2.86
N ASN A 35 -6.25 17.46 -3.08
CA ASN A 35 -6.28 16.45 -2.03
C ASN A 35 -4.85 16.02 -1.71
N TYR A 36 -4.47 16.10 -0.44
CA TYR A 36 -3.16 15.68 0.07
C TYR A 36 -2.84 14.21 -0.30
N TYR A 37 -3.83 13.34 -0.31
CA TYR A 37 -3.68 11.91 -0.67
C TYR A 37 -3.53 11.65 -2.18
N LEU A 38 -3.38 12.70 -2.98
CA LEU A 38 -3.09 12.60 -4.42
C LEU A 38 -1.77 13.26 -4.80
N GLN A 39 -0.94 13.60 -3.80
CA GLN A 39 0.30 14.37 -3.99
C GLN A 39 1.49 13.73 -3.27
N GLY A 40 2.69 14.15 -3.68
CA GLY A 40 3.93 13.71 -3.05
C GLY A 40 4.04 12.18 -3.03
N ASN A 41 4.28 11.62 -1.86
CA ASN A 41 4.41 10.16 -1.68
C ASN A 41 3.10 9.38 -1.86
N TYR A 42 1.96 10.09 -1.90
CA TYR A 42 0.63 9.49 -2.14
C TYR A 42 0.17 9.69 -3.58
N ALA A 43 0.98 10.32 -4.42
CA ALA A 43 0.61 10.52 -5.82
C ALA A 43 0.38 9.16 -6.50
N PRO A 44 -0.76 8.99 -7.22
CA PRO A 44 -1.04 7.75 -7.90
C PRO A 44 0.04 7.39 -8.93
N VAL A 45 0.42 6.14 -8.95
CA VAL A 45 1.24 5.56 -10.02
C VAL A 45 0.35 5.37 -11.25
N LYS A 46 0.73 5.97 -12.37
CA LYS A 46 -0.09 6.02 -13.58
C LYS A 46 0.24 4.93 -14.59
N GLU A 47 1.46 4.41 -14.53
CA GLU A 47 1.99 3.49 -15.52
C GLU A 47 2.39 2.16 -14.88
N LEU A 48 2.06 1.08 -15.56
CA LEU A 48 2.57 -0.25 -15.23
C LEU A 48 3.88 -0.44 -15.97
N VAL A 49 4.93 -0.74 -15.22
CA VAL A 49 6.28 -0.88 -15.78
C VAL A 49 6.92 -2.20 -15.35
N THR A 50 7.80 -2.68 -16.21
CA THR A 50 8.78 -3.73 -15.89
C THR A 50 10.14 -3.21 -16.31
N GLU A 51 11.05 -3.08 -15.36
CA GLU A 51 12.40 -2.56 -15.58
C GLU A 51 13.43 -3.62 -15.20
N THR A 52 14.35 -3.90 -16.10
CA THR A 52 15.40 -4.92 -15.94
C THR A 52 16.81 -4.33 -15.81
N ASN A 53 16.95 -3.03 -16.04
CA ASN A 53 18.23 -2.34 -15.93
C ASN A 53 18.26 -1.50 -14.65
N LEU A 54 18.33 -2.17 -13.50
CA LEU A 54 18.28 -1.51 -12.20
C LEU A 54 19.67 -1.04 -11.76
N GLU A 55 19.79 0.23 -11.40
CA GLU A 55 20.96 0.76 -10.73
C GLU A 55 20.97 0.32 -9.26
N VAL A 56 22.07 -0.27 -8.82
CA VAL A 56 22.28 -0.67 -7.42
C VAL A 56 23.34 0.24 -6.79
N ILE A 57 22.94 1.01 -5.78
CA ILE A 57 23.86 1.83 -4.99
C ILE A 57 24.24 1.05 -3.72
N GLY A 58 25.48 0.67 -3.61
CA GLY A 58 25.98 -0.21 -2.55
C GLY A 58 26.08 -1.68 -2.99
N SER A 59 25.76 -2.61 -2.12
CA SER A 59 25.84 -4.04 -2.41
C SER A 59 24.65 -4.81 -1.83
N ILE A 60 24.13 -5.75 -2.59
CA ILE A 60 23.11 -6.69 -2.14
C ILE A 60 23.83 -7.95 -1.62
N PRO A 61 23.49 -8.48 -0.42
CA PRO A 61 24.05 -9.73 0.07
C PRO A 61 23.85 -10.89 -0.91
N LYS A 62 24.89 -11.70 -1.12
CA LYS A 62 24.83 -12.79 -2.10
C LYS A 62 23.91 -13.94 -1.71
N ASP A 63 23.62 -14.08 -0.44
CA ASP A 63 22.71 -15.07 0.13
C ASP A 63 21.24 -14.62 0.09
N LEU A 64 20.99 -13.38 -0.32
CA LEU A 64 19.65 -12.83 -0.47
C LEU A 64 19.11 -13.13 -1.88
N SER A 65 18.18 -14.08 -1.97
CA SER A 65 17.44 -14.41 -3.18
C SER A 65 15.95 -14.49 -2.88
N GLY A 66 15.12 -14.01 -3.80
CA GLY A 66 13.66 -14.01 -3.62
C GLY A 66 12.96 -12.84 -4.30
N LEU A 67 11.72 -12.66 -3.94
CA LEU A 67 10.87 -11.58 -4.43
C LEU A 67 10.48 -10.66 -3.26
N LEU A 68 11.04 -9.45 -3.25
CA LEU A 68 10.61 -8.40 -2.32
C LEU A 68 9.32 -7.76 -2.86
N LEU A 69 8.25 -7.86 -2.09
CA LEU A 69 6.95 -7.32 -2.47
C LEU A 69 6.43 -6.27 -1.50
N ARG A 70 5.73 -5.30 -2.06
CA ARG A 70 4.90 -4.34 -1.33
C ARG A 70 3.55 -4.23 -2.03
N ASN A 71 2.49 -4.04 -1.23
CA ASN A 71 1.14 -3.77 -1.71
C ASN A 71 0.61 -2.48 -1.11
N GLY A 72 -0.21 -1.78 -1.86
CA GLY A 72 -0.86 -0.56 -1.39
C GLY A 72 -2.00 -0.13 -2.30
N PRO A 73 -2.88 0.77 -1.84
CA PRO A 73 -3.93 1.31 -2.66
C PRO A 73 -3.38 2.25 -3.72
N ASN A 74 -3.80 2.06 -4.96
CA ASN A 74 -3.47 2.96 -6.06
C ASN A 74 -4.74 3.28 -6.84
N PRO A 75 -5.26 4.51 -6.78
CA PRO A 75 -6.43 4.87 -7.57
C PRO A 75 -6.07 4.92 -9.06
N MET A 76 -6.75 4.12 -9.86
CA MET A 76 -6.64 4.19 -11.32
C MET A 76 -7.59 5.25 -11.88
N GLY A 77 -7.19 5.88 -12.99
CA GLY A 77 -7.98 6.95 -13.62
C GLY A 77 -7.88 8.29 -12.88
N GLN A 78 -9.01 8.97 -12.74
CA GLN A 78 -9.10 10.29 -12.11
C GLN A 78 -9.97 10.22 -10.85
N PRO A 79 -9.39 10.02 -9.67
CA PRO A 79 -10.14 10.01 -8.43
C PRO A 79 -10.73 11.39 -8.14
N ASN A 80 -11.91 11.42 -7.52
CA ASN A 80 -12.53 12.67 -7.09
C ASN A 80 -11.73 13.31 -5.94
N PRO A 81 -11.08 14.48 -6.14
CA PRO A 81 -10.20 15.05 -5.13
C PRO A 81 -10.92 15.43 -3.82
N LYS A 82 -12.22 15.65 -3.86
CA LYS A 82 -13.01 16.02 -2.68
C LYS A 82 -13.36 14.83 -1.79
N LYS A 83 -13.30 13.60 -2.33
CA LYS A 83 -13.76 12.39 -1.66
C LYS A 83 -12.66 11.34 -1.50
N HIS A 84 -11.55 11.49 -2.22
CA HIS A 84 -10.48 10.50 -2.20
C HIS A 84 -9.77 10.47 -0.84
N HIS A 85 -9.55 9.28 -0.36
CA HIS A 85 -8.74 8.97 0.82
C HIS A 85 -7.70 7.92 0.43
N TRP A 86 -6.54 7.93 1.05
CA TRP A 86 -5.40 7.08 0.70
C TRP A 86 -5.67 5.57 0.82
N PHE A 87 -6.68 5.16 1.60
CA PHE A 87 -7.14 3.76 1.63
C PHE A 87 -7.95 3.34 0.40
N VAL A 88 -8.37 4.29 -0.42
CA VAL A 88 -9.25 4.02 -1.55
C VAL A 88 -8.44 3.89 -2.82
N GLY A 89 -8.50 2.71 -3.44
CA GLY A 89 -7.80 2.41 -4.68
C GLY A 89 -7.78 0.91 -4.93
N ASP A 90 -7.37 0.53 -6.11
CA ASP A 90 -7.09 -0.86 -6.43
C ASP A 90 -5.76 -1.26 -5.81
N GLY A 91 -5.58 -2.53 -5.49
CA GLY A 91 -4.31 -3.04 -5.02
C GLY A 91 -3.24 -2.89 -6.10
N MET A 92 -2.11 -2.28 -5.77
CA MET A 92 -0.95 -2.25 -6.64
C MET A 92 0.24 -2.89 -5.94
N LEU A 93 0.74 -3.94 -6.54
CA LEU A 93 1.98 -4.58 -6.13
C LEU A 93 3.18 -3.87 -6.74
N HIS A 94 4.21 -3.73 -5.95
CA HIS A 94 5.56 -3.34 -6.37
C HIS A 94 6.51 -4.46 -5.97
N GLY A 95 7.26 -5.00 -6.91
CA GLY A 95 8.16 -6.11 -6.67
C GLY A 95 9.56 -5.88 -7.21
N VAL A 96 10.55 -6.36 -6.47
CA VAL A 96 11.93 -6.49 -6.93
C VAL A 96 12.36 -7.93 -6.80
N ARG A 97 12.76 -8.55 -7.91
CA ARG A 97 13.37 -9.87 -7.89
C ARG A 97 14.86 -9.73 -7.59
N LEU A 98 15.28 -10.41 -6.54
CA LEU A 98 16.67 -10.50 -6.13
C LEU A 98 17.19 -11.91 -6.37
N ASP A 99 18.45 -12.04 -6.81
CA ASP A 99 19.14 -13.30 -6.88
C ASP A 99 20.65 -13.12 -6.78
N SER A 100 21.26 -13.85 -5.85
CA SER A 100 22.71 -13.99 -5.70
C SER A 100 23.46 -12.65 -5.72
N GLY A 101 22.93 -11.64 -5.03
CA GLY A 101 23.51 -10.30 -4.96
C GLY A 101 23.13 -9.36 -6.11
N ASN A 102 22.20 -9.75 -6.96
CA ASN A 102 21.73 -8.94 -8.09
C ASN A 102 20.26 -8.56 -7.94
N ALA A 103 19.89 -7.37 -8.39
CA ALA A 103 18.51 -6.99 -8.62
C ALA A 103 18.19 -7.25 -10.10
N LEU A 104 17.36 -8.27 -10.36
CA LEU A 104 17.13 -8.76 -11.72
C LEU A 104 16.10 -7.92 -12.47
N TRP A 105 15.01 -7.55 -11.78
CA TRP A 105 13.97 -6.70 -12.32
C TRP A 105 13.15 -6.04 -11.21
N TYR A 106 12.57 -4.91 -11.56
CA TYR A 106 11.46 -4.28 -10.84
C TYR A 106 10.21 -4.36 -11.69
N LYS A 107 9.07 -4.61 -11.06
CA LYS A 107 7.76 -4.58 -11.71
C LYS A 107 6.74 -3.97 -10.78
N ASN A 108 5.79 -3.21 -11.34
CA ASN A 108 4.55 -2.91 -10.66
C ASN A 108 3.37 -3.46 -11.48
N THR A 109 2.33 -3.89 -10.78
CA THR A 109 1.13 -4.45 -11.41
C THR A 109 -0.08 -4.28 -10.50
N LEU A 110 -1.27 -4.20 -11.11
CA LEU A 110 -2.52 -4.19 -10.36
C LEU A 110 -2.87 -5.59 -9.89
N VAL A 111 -3.42 -5.66 -8.68
CA VAL A 111 -4.07 -6.88 -8.21
C VAL A 111 -5.43 -6.97 -8.88
N SER A 112 -5.70 -8.07 -9.55
CA SER A 112 -6.97 -8.35 -10.23
C SER A 112 -7.58 -9.64 -9.69
N GLY A 113 -8.90 -9.66 -9.48
CA GLY A 113 -9.64 -10.88 -9.09
C GLY A 113 -10.85 -10.57 -8.20
N ASN A 114 -11.95 -11.26 -8.42
CA ASN A 114 -13.16 -11.41 -7.61
C ASN A 114 -13.65 -10.18 -6.84
N ASP A 115 -13.72 -9.02 -7.48
CA ASP A 115 -14.14 -7.75 -6.87
C ASP A 115 -13.32 -7.34 -5.63
N SER A 116 -12.28 -8.10 -5.30
CA SER A 116 -11.38 -7.79 -4.21
C SER A 116 -10.40 -6.70 -4.63
N LYS A 117 -10.36 -5.62 -3.89
CA LYS A 117 -9.36 -4.59 -4.11
C LYS A 117 -7.99 -4.99 -3.60
N ALA A 118 -7.92 -5.95 -2.69
CA ALA A 118 -6.73 -6.55 -2.09
C ALA A 118 -5.53 -5.58 -2.00
N ASN A 119 -5.78 -4.39 -1.42
CA ASN A 119 -4.93 -3.22 -1.55
C ASN A 119 -4.15 -2.86 -0.27
N THR A 120 -4.15 -3.72 0.75
CA THR A 120 -3.60 -3.32 2.05
C THR A 120 -2.26 -3.96 2.34
N SER A 121 -2.11 -5.26 2.14
CA SER A 121 -0.88 -5.97 2.48
C SER A 121 -0.61 -7.11 1.50
N VAL A 122 0.59 -7.67 1.57
CA VAL A 122 0.98 -8.89 0.87
C VAL A 122 1.68 -9.82 1.87
N ILE A 123 1.31 -11.07 1.86
CA ILE A 123 1.83 -12.08 2.78
C ILE A 123 2.27 -13.34 2.04
N SER A 124 3.17 -14.10 2.65
CA SER A 124 3.53 -15.43 2.21
C SER A 124 3.04 -16.46 3.24
N HIS A 125 2.35 -17.50 2.78
CA HIS A 125 1.91 -18.62 3.60
C HIS A 125 1.80 -19.89 2.76
N ALA A 126 2.22 -21.03 3.32
CA ALA A 126 2.16 -22.36 2.69
C ALA A 126 2.72 -22.36 1.24
N ASN A 127 3.90 -21.71 1.04
CA ASN A 127 4.58 -21.55 -0.26
C ASN A 127 3.79 -20.78 -1.33
N LYS A 128 2.80 -20.00 -0.92
CA LYS A 128 2.02 -19.14 -1.78
C LYS A 128 2.14 -17.68 -1.34
N ILE A 129 1.85 -16.77 -2.23
CA ILE A 129 1.82 -15.33 -1.98
C ILE A 129 0.39 -14.85 -2.13
N TYR A 130 -0.05 -13.99 -1.22
CA TYR A 130 -1.41 -13.45 -1.24
C TYR A 130 -1.41 -11.94 -1.04
N ALA A 131 -2.08 -11.24 -1.93
CA ALA A 131 -2.49 -9.86 -1.69
C ALA A 131 -3.80 -9.86 -0.88
N ILE A 132 -3.88 -9.03 0.15
CA ILE A 132 -4.99 -9.02 1.11
C ILE A 132 -5.50 -7.62 1.39
N VAL A 133 -6.73 -7.51 1.87
CA VAL A 133 -7.40 -6.27 2.25
C VAL A 133 -8.14 -6.44 3.58
N GLU A 134 -8.24 -5.36 4.33
CA GLU A 134 -8.97 -5.35 5.60
C GLU A 134 -10.48 -5.29 5.38
N ALA A 135 -11.24 -6.14 6.09
CA ALA A 135 -12.70 -6.17 6.05
C ALA A 135 -13.30 -6.20 4.62
N GLY A 136 -12.58 -6.80 3.71
CA GLY A 136 -12.91 -6.76 2.29
C GLY A 136 -13.11 -8.15 1.70
N GLY A 137 -12.84 -8.25 0.41
CA GLY A 137 -12.90 -9.50 -0.33
C GLY A 137 -11.85 -10.52 0.11
N PHE A 138 -11.88 -11.68 -0.53
CA PHE A 138 -10.93 -12.74 -0.29
C PHE A 138 -9.51 -12.36 -0.72
N PRO A 139 -8.49 -13.02 -0.13
CA PRO A 139 -7.12 -12.93 -0.61
C PRO A 139 -6.99 -13.28 -2.08
N VAL A 140 -6.16 -12.55 -2.78
CA VAL A 140 -5.80 -12.83 -4.17
C VAL A 140 -4.45 -13.51 -4.20
N GLU A 141 -4.39 -14.73 -4.71
CA GLU A 141 -3.12 -15.45 -4.88
C GLU A 141 -2.29 -14.80 -5.99
N ILE A 142 -1.00 -14.65 -5.74
CA ILE A 142 -0.04 -14.01 -6.66
C ILE A 142 1.07 -15.02 -6.97
N ASP A 143 1.41 -15.15 -8.24
CA ASP A 143 2.55 -15.98 -8.65
C ASP A 143 3.91 -15.27 -8.50
N GLN A 144 4.98 -15.98 -8.83
CA GLN A 144 6.34 -15.47 -8.73
C GLN A 144 6.66 -14.38 -9.77
N GLU A 145 5.86 -14.21 -10.79
CA GLU A 145 5.92 -13.18 -11.82
C GLU A 145 4.97 -12.02 -11.54
N MET A 146 4.34 -12.04 -10.35
CA MET A 146 3.38 -11.04 -9.87
C MET A 146 2.07 -10.99 -10.68
N ASN A 147 1.66 -12.11 -11.27
CA ASN A 147 0.33 -12.22 -11.86
C ASN A 147 -0.68 -12.63 -10.79
N SER A 148 -1.87 -12.05 -10.84
CA SER A 148 -2.99 -12.48 -10.01
C SER A 148 -3.55 -13.80 -10.54
N LEU A 149 -3.72 -14.76 -9.65
CA LEU A 149 -4.30 -16.05 -9.96
C LEU A 149 -5.79 -16.08 -9.56
N ASP A 150 -6.51 -17.08 -10.03
CA ASP A 150 -7.90 -17.29 -9.63
C ASP A 150 -7.95 -17.56 -8.12
N THR A 151 -8.79 -16.79 -7.43
CA THR A 151 -8.80 -16.79 -5.97
C THR A 151 -9.82 -17.76 -5.44
N LYS A 152 -9.36 -18.58 -4.50
CA LYS A 152 -10.26 -19.38 -3.66
C LYS A 152 -9.94 -19.09 -2.21
N PRO A 153 -10.96 -19.05 -1.32
CA PRO A 153 -10.71 -18.92 0.11
C PRO A 153 -9.74 -20.01 0.57
N PHE A 154 -8.94 -19.71 1.57
CA PHE A 154 -8.02 -20.70 2.14
C PHE A 154 -8.74 -21.95 2.65
N TYR A 155 -9.94 -21.78 3.20
CA TYR A 155 -10.71 -22.83 3.84
C TYR A 155 -12.21 -22.68 3.53
N GLY A 156 -12.72 -23.53 2.65
CA GLY A 156 -14.15 -23.77 2.48
C GLY A 156 -15.03 -22.55 2.18
N ASP A 157 -16.29 -22.65 2.58
CA ASP A 157 -17.37 -21.72 2.24
C ASP A 157 -17.47 -20.50 3.17
N SER A 158 -16.37 -19.97 3.67
CA SER A 158 -16.40 -18.75 4.48
C SER A 158 -16.89 -17.58 3.63
N ASN A 159 -18.11 -17.13 3.88
CA ASN A 159 -18.69 -15.92 3.26
C ASN A 159 -18.22 -14.63 3.94
N SER A 160 -17.46 -14.73 5.00
CA SER A 160 -16.86 -13.58 5.68
C SER A 160 -15.59 -13.16 4.97
N GLY A 161 -15.36 -11.88 4.82
CA GLY A 161 -14.15 -11.31 4.24
C GLY A 161 -12.87 -11.79 4.95
N PHE A 162 -11.76 -11.16 4.67
CA PHE A 162 -10.48 -11.50 5.26
C PHE A 162 -9.89 -10.29 6.00
N THR A 163 -8.87 -10.52 6.83
CA THR A 163 -8.12 -9.45 7.49
C THR A 163 -6.86 -9.08 6.70
N ALA A 164 -6.43 -7.85 6.81
CA ALA A 164 -5.12 -7.43 6.29
C ALA A 164 -3.95 -7.73 7.26
N HIS A 165 -4.24 -8.25 8.46
CA HIS A 165 -3.26 -8.42 9.52
C HIS A 165 -3.27 -9.83 10.14
N PRO A 166 -3.23 -10.91 9.35
CA PRO A 166 -3.17 -12.26 9.90
C PRO A 166 -1.89 -12.45 10.71
N LYS A 167 -1.90 -13.40 11.61
CA LYS A 167 -0.74 -13.79 12.41
C LYS A 167 -0.34 -15.22 12.07
N LEU A 168 0.96 -15.42 11.91
CA LEU A 168 1.54 -16.72 11.72
C LEU A 168 2.04 -17.24 13.06
N ASP A 169 1.59 -18.43 13.46
CA ASP A 169 2.16 -19.15 14.57
C ASP A 169 3.50 -19.76 14.12
N ALA A 170 4.58 -19.36 14.77
CA ALA A 170 5.92 -19.79 14.38
C ALA A 170 6.20 -21.27 14.72
N ASP A 171 5.50 -21.84 15.70
CA ASP A 171 5.74 -23.21 16.15
C ASP A 171 4.95 -24.21 15.31
N THR A 172 3.73 -23.87 14.92
CA THR A 172 2.85 -24.77 14.15
C THR A 172 2.84 -24.46 12.65
N GLY A 173 3.20 -23.24 12.26
CA GLY A 173 3.08 -22.76 10.89
C GLY A 173 1.65 -22.40 10.50
N GLU A 174 0.72 -22.42 11.44
CA GLU A 174 -0.68 -22.05 11.20
C GLU A 174 -0.83 -20.53 11.06
N MET A 175 -1.71 -20.12 10.16
CA MET A 175 -2.06 -18.73 10.00
C MET A 175 -3.42 -18.44 10.62
N HIS A 176 -3.43 -17.52 11.58
CA HIS A 176 -4.64 -17.07 12.27
C HIS A 176 -5.11 -15.75 11.67
N ALA A 177 -6.34 -15.75 11.17
CA ALA A 177 -6.96 -14.58 10.55
C ALA A 177 -8.32 -14.30 11.24
N MET A 178 -8.44 -13.11 11.82
CA MET A 178 -9.72 -12.66 12.34
C MET A 178 -10.53 -12.10 11.17
N CYS A 179 -11.53 -12.84 10.73
CA CYS A 179 -12.42 -12.43 9.66
C CYS A 179 -13.66 -11.78 10.26
N TYR A 180 -14.12 -10.66 9.69
CA TYR A 180 -15.32 -9.97 10.10
C TYR A 180 -16.03 -9.35 8.92
N ASP A 181 -17.34 -9.25 9.01
CA ASP A 181 -18.18 -8.66 7.98
C ASP A 181 -18.65 -7.27 8.45
N TYR A 182 -17.99 -6.25 7.94
CA TYR A 182 -18.35 -4.88 8.26
C TYR A 182 -19.76 -4.49 7.77
N ALA A 183 -20.19 -5.05 6.64
CA ALA A 183 -21.48 -4.73 6.03
C ALA A 183 -22.67 -5.28 6.85
N ASN A 184 -22.44 -6.38 7.58
CA ASN A 184 -23.44 -7.05 8.41
C ASN A 184 -23.26 -6.80 9.92
N ASN A 185 -22.76 -5.64 10.31
CA ASN A 185 -22.61 -5.22 11.71
C ASN A 185 -21.74 -6.16 12.55
N PHE A 186 -20.68 -6.71 11.99
CA PHE A 186 -19.72 -7.59 12.68
C PHE A 186 -20.34 -8.90 13.24
N ASN A 187 -21.51 -9.31 12.77
CA ASN A 187 -22.23 -10.47 13.33
C ASN A 187 -21.64 -11.84 12.95
N ASN A 188 -20.66 -11.90 12.08
CA ASN A 188 -19.99 -13.12 11.66
C ASN A 188 -18.49 -13.04 11.96
N ILE A 189 -18.13 -13.33 13.20
CA ILE A 189 -16.74 -13.56 13.57
C ILE A 189 -16.51 -15.07 13.49
N ASN A 190 -15.73 -15.51 12.53
CA ASN A 190 -15.30 -16.92 12.38
C ASN A 190 -13.86 -17.08 12.84
#